data_18ac1927ca3c8fcd9f81016bfecc5af5
#
_entry.id   18ac1927ca3c8fcd9f81016bfecc5af5
#
_cell.length_a   1.000
_cell.length_b   1.000
_cell.length_c   1.000
_cell.angle_alpha   90.00
_cell.angle_beta   90.00
_cell.angle_gamma   90.00
#
_symmetry.space_group_name_H-M   'P 1'
#
loop_
_entity.id
_entity.type
_entity.pdbx_description
1 polymer ?
#
loop_
_entity_poly.entity_id
_entity_poly.type
_entity_poly.pdbx_seq_one_letter_code
_entity_poly.pdbx_strand_id
1 'polypeptide(L)'
;VHVVKVFVSQDGVFKERRVFVSGEMQIESPSALSGKEQISYPKGKYLNVIQKDDTLFMKLDFSANNIPDKFQHQDYIYSTGFDVKLAVDSLASAITDTEGLKLNLKGIETDSLVVRGRYSVSLDSCQLRSLDIQGNVREFHAKDSKIENFYLNLDGVWRWTFANTEVGTEYLTGSSHHSNDLQKGE
;
A
#
# COMPACT_ATOMS: atom_id res chain seq x y z
N VAL A 1 11.19 -0.07 11.76
CA VAL A 1 11.04 -0.02 10.27
C VAL A 1 10.41 1.30 9.89
N HIS A 2 11.12 2.12 9.12
CA HIS A 2 10.61 3.41 8.63
C HIS A 2 10.08 3.35 7.20
N VAL A 3 10.55 2.38 6.41
CA VAL A 3 10.18 2.23 5.00
C VAL A 3 9.74 0.81 4.73
N VAL A 4 8.60 0.63 4.08
CA VAL A 4 8.09 -0.66 3.62
C VAL A 4 7.99 -0.65 2.10
N LYS A 5 8.62 -1.64 1.44
CA LYS A 5 8.60 -1.78 -0.02
C LYS A 5 8.16 -3.17 -0.44
N VAL A 6 7.10 -3.23 -1.25
CA VAL A 6 6.63 -4.46 -1.90
C VAL A 6 6.84 -4.33 -3.40
N PHE A 7 7.51 -5.27 -4.00
CA PHE A 7 7.80 -5.25 -5.43
C PHE A 7 7.80 -6.65 -6.04
N VAL A 8 7.51 -6.70 -7.34
CA VAL A 8 7.54 -7.92 -8.14
C VAL A 8 8.88 -8.04 -8.86
N SER A 9 9.47 -9.22 -8.81
CA SER A 9 10.63 -9.58 -9.61
C SER A 9 10.27 -10.70 -10.57
N GLN A 10 10.63 -10.53 -11.83
CA GLN A 10 10.34 -11.47 -12.91
C GLN A 10 11.61 -11.67 -13.74
N ASP A 11 11.79 -12.89 -14.24
CA ASP A 11 12.88 -13.23 -15.16
C ASP A 11 12.43 -14.20 -16.26
N GLY A 12 13.30 -14.42 -17.25
CA GLY A 12 13.08 -15.38 -18.33
C GLY A 12 11.76 -15.17 -19.06
N VAL A 13 11.00 -16.23 -19.21
CA VAL A 13 9.70 -16.24 -19.89
C VAL A 13 8.62 -15.42 -19.20
N PHE A 14 8.83 -15.01 -17.95
CA PHE A 14 7.89 -14.22 -17.17
C PHE A 14 8.17 -12.72 -17.20
N LYS A 15 9.28 -12.28 -17.79
CA LYS A 15 9.76 -10.89 -17.71
C LYS A 15 8.75 -9.85 -18.23
N GLU A 16 7.95 -10.20 -19.21
CA GLU A 16 6.96 -9.29 -19.83
C GLU A 16 5.51 -9.63 -19.48
N ARG A 17 5.29 -10.58 -18.58
CA ARG A 17 3.94 -10.99 -18.22
C ARG A 17 3.35 -10.08 -17.18
N ARG A 18 2.05 -9.84 -17.28
CA ARG A 18 1.33 -9.11 -16.25
C ARG A 18 1.20 -9.97 -15.00
N VAL A 19 1.56 -9.39 -13.87
CA VAL A 19 1.40 -10.01 -12.55
C VAL A 19 0.40 -9.20 -11.75
N PHE A 20 -0.68 -9.86 -11.36
CA PHE A 20 -1.67 -9.32 -10.43
C PHE A 20 -1.49 -9.99 -9.08
N VAL A 21 -1.28 -9.20 -8.06
CA VAL A 21 -1.22 -9.69 -6.68
C VAL A 21 -2.39 -9.10 -5.94
N SER A 22 -3.36 -9.93 -5.58
CA SER A 22 -4.48 -9.48 -4.78
C SER A 22 -4.32 -9.91 -3.33
N GLY A 23 -4.63 -8.98 -2.44
CA GLY A 23 -4.53 -9.15 -1.01
C GLY A 23 -4.53 -7.81 -0.30
N GLU A 24 -4.18 -7.85 0.96
CA GLU A 24 -4.18 -6.70 1.84
C GLU A 24 -2.87 -6.60 2.61
N MET A 25 -2.28 -5.43 2.62
CA MET A 25 -1.18 -5.09 3.50
C MET A 25 -1.69 -4.11 4.55
N GLN A 26 -1.80 -4.57 5.78
CA GLN A 26 -2.11 -3.74 6.94
C GLN A 26 -0.82 -3.33 7.63
N ILE A 27 -0.60 -2.02 7.77
CA ILE A 27 0.50 -1.45 8.54
C ILE A 27 -0.11 -0.65 9.68
N GLU A 28 0.24 -0.98 10.90
CA GLU A 28 -0.32 -0.35 12.09
C GLU A 28 0.75 0.05 13.09
N SER A 29 0.45 1.03 13.91
CA SER A 29 1.27 1.31 15.10
C SER A 29 1.19 0.13 16.07
N PRO A 30 2.27 -0.23 16.77
CA PRO A 30 2.25 -1.28 17.78
C PRO A 30 1.16 -1.00 18.80
N SER A 31 0.34 -2.00 19.10
CA SER A 31 -0.64 -1.83 20.17
C SER A 31 0.08 -1.55 21.50
N ALA A 32 -0.51 -0.72 22.35
CA ALA A 32 0.02 -0.39 23.67
C ALA A 32 0.33 -1.63 24.56
N LEU A 33 -0.15 -2.79 24.18
CA LEU A 33 0.06 -4.06 24.87
C LEU A 33 1.29 -4.85 24.40
N SER A 34 1.75 -4.68 23.19
CA SER A 34 2.89 -5.46 22.66
C SER A 34 4.19 -4.67 22.60
N GLY A 35 4.13 -3.37 22.32
CA GLY A 35 5.30 -2.49 22.28
C GLY A 35 6.45 -2.95 21.36
N LYS A 36 6.21 -3.92 20.49
CA LYS A 36 7.21 -4.52 19.62
C LYS A 36 6.76 -4.52 18.19
N GLU A 37 7.72 -4.24 17.30
CA GLU A 37 7.52 -4.47 15.86
C GLU A 37 7.21 -5.94 15.61
N GLN A 38 6.19 -6.19 14.82
CA GLN A 38 5.75 -7.55 14.46
C GLN A 38 5.47 -7.61 12.96
N ILE A 39 5.80 -8.75 12.38
CA ILE A 39 5.49 -9.04 10.98
C ILE A 39 4.80 -10.39 10.85
N SER A 40 3.67 -10.40 10.17
CA SER A 40 2.95 -11.61 9.78
C SER A 40 2.69 -11.60 8.28
N TYR A 41 3.08 -12.64 7.59
CA TYR A 41 2.92 -12.77 6.14
C TYR A 41 2.72 -14.23 5.72
N PRO A 42 2.10 -14.48 4.54
CA PRO A 42 1.90 -15.84 4.04
C PRO A 42 3.23 -16.51 3.73
N LYS A 43 3.39 -17.75 4.15
CA LYS A 43 4.57 -18.55 3.78
C LYS A 43 4.42 -19.06 2.35
N GLY A 44 5.35 -18.71 1.48
CA GLY A 44 5.36 -19.16 0.09
C GLY A 44 6.76 -19.10 -0.51
N LYS A 45 7.05 -19.96 -1.49
CA LYS A 45 8.36 -19.98 -2.17
C LYS A 45 8.65 -18.70 -2.94
N TYR A 46 7.60 -17.99 -3.33
CA TYR A 46 7.70 -16.76 -4.14
C TYR A 46 7.84 -15.48 -3.31
N LEU A 47 7.71 -15.55 -1.97
CA LEU A 47 7.82 -14.37 -1.12
C LEU A 47 9.14 -14.39 -0.32
N ASN A 48 9.98 -13.41 -0.57
CA ASN A 48 11.19 -13.15 0.19
C ASN A 48 11.02 -11.86 1.00
N VAL A 49 11.24 -11.95 2.30
CA VAL A 49 11.16 -10.81 3.21
C VAL A 49 12.54 -10.55 3.79
N ILE A 50 13.06 -9.35 3.58
CA ILE A 50 14.40 -8.94 4.01
C ILE A 50 14.30 -7.56 4.64
N GLN A 51 14.80 -7.43 5.84
CA GLN A 51 15.03 -6.12 6.46
C GLN A 51 16.49 -5.72 6.25
N LYS A 52 16.67 -4.52 5.70
CA LYS A 52 17.99 -3.90 5.57
C LYS A 52 17.90 -2.48 6.10
N ASP A 53 18.70 -2.19 7.10
CA ASP A 53 18.65 -0.93 7.85
C ASP A 53 17.23 -0.68 8.39
N ASP A 54 16.64 0.44 8.06
CA ASP A 54 15.27 0.84 8.42
C ASP A 54 14.20 0.45 7.39
N THR A 55 14.58 -0.25 6.33
CA THR A 55 13.72 -0.64 5.22
C THR A 55 13.37 -2.12 5.25
N LEU A 56 12.09 -2.43 5.21
CA LEU A 56 11.56 -3.78 5.00
C LEU A 56 11.24 -3.99 3.52
N PHE A 57 11.91 -4.93 2.90
CA PHE A 57 11.68 -5.35 1.53
C PHE A 57 10.88 -6.65 1.49
N MET A 58 9.78 -6.63 0.76
CA MET A 58 8.95 -7.80 0.45
C MET A 58 9.01 -8.04 -1.06
N LYS A 59 9.85 -8.96 -1.48
CA LYS A 59 10.05 -9.32 -2.88
C LYS A 59 9.15 -10.49 -3.25
N LEU A 60 8.26 -10.28 -4.20
CA LEU A 60 7.47 -11.33 -4.84
C LEU A 60 8.24 -11.83 -6.07
N ASP A 61 8.82 -13.00 -5.95
CA ASP A 61 9.71 -13.57 -6.97
C ASP A 61 8.97 -14.57 -7.85
N PHE A 62 8.52 -14.10 -9.00
CA PHE A 62 7.86 -14.89 -10.04
C PHE A 62 8.85 -15.33 -11.13
N SER A 63 10.02 -15.83 -10.71
CA SER A 63 10.98 -16.46 -11.61
C SER A 63 10.53 -17.87 -12.03
N ALA A 64 11.11 -18.37 -13.14
CA ALA A 64 10.81 -19.69 -13.66
C ALA A 64 11.02 -20.81 -12.62
N ASN A 65 11.98 -20.64 -11.71
CA ASN A 65 12.28 -21.63 -10.66
C ASN A 65 11.23 -21.67 -9.54
N ASN A 66 10.44 -20.61 -9.39
CA ASN A 66 9.44 -20.48 -8.32
C ASN A 66 8.02 -20.75 -8.78
N ILE A 67 7.77 -20.72 -10.10
CA ILE A 67 6.44 -20.93 -10.69
C ILE A 67 6.33 -22.35 -11.22
N PRO A 68 5.29 -23.12 -10.85
CA PRO A 68 5.04 -24.45 -11.39
C PRO A 68 4.89 -24.44 -12.91
N ASP A 69 5.43 -25.47 -13.58
CA ASP A 69 5.45 -25.61 -15.05
C ASP A 69 4.08 -25.43 -15.71
N LYS A 70 3.00 -25.85 -15.04
CA LYS A 70 1.63 -25.69 -15.55
C LYS A 70 1.21 -24.22 -15.78
N PHE A 71 1.90 -23.26 -15.17
CA PHE A 71 1.64 -21.82 -15.35
C PHE A 71 2.60 -21.15 -16.34
N GLN A 72 3.61 -21.87 -16.84
CA GLN A 72 4.63 -21.32 -17.73
C GLN A 72 4.09 -20.88 -19.10
N HIS A 73 2.91 -21.34 -19.49
CA HIS A 73 2.26 -21.00 -20.77
C HIS A 73 1.16 -19.94 -20.65
N GLN A 74 0.96 -19.37 -19.46
CA GLN A 74 -0.07 -18.34 -19.27
C GLN A 74 0.47 -16.94 -19.57
N ASP A 75 -0.34 -16.10 -20.20
CA ASP A 75 0.02 -14.72 -20.53
C ASP A 75 0.03 -13.80 -19.31
N TYR A 76 -0.57 -14.21 -18.22
CA TYR A 76 -0.64 -13.47 -16.96
C TYR A 76 -0.52 -14.41 -15.76
N ILE A 77 -0.05 -13.84 -14.65
CA ILE A 77 0.03 -14.51 -13.35
C ILE A 77 -0.95 -13.81 -12.41
N TYR A 78 -1.83 -14.59 -11.81
CA TYR A 78 -2.74 -14.11 -10.78
C TYR A 78 -2.44 -14.80 -9.46
N SER A 79 -1.95 -14.03 -8.48
CA SER A 79 -1.67 -14.49 -7.12
C SER A 79 -2.68 -13.89 -6.16
N THR A 80 -3.31 -14.72 -5.36
CA THR A 80 -4.29 -14.32 -4.34
C THR A 80 -3.78 -14.62 -2.94
N GLY A 81 -4.35 -13.95 -1.95
CA GLY A 81 -4.07 -14.22 -0.54
C GLY A 81 -2.72 -13.69 -0.07
N PHE A 82 -2.28 -12.58 -0.65
CA PHE A 82 -1.14 -11.83 -0.14
C PHE A 82 -1.59 -10.95 1.02
N ASP A 83 -1.86 -11.57 2.18
CA ASP A 83 -2.31 -10.86 3.37
C ASP A 83 -1.14 -10.69 4.33
N VAL A 84 -0.75 -9.44 4.55
CA VAL A 84 0.39 -9.04 5.37
C VAL A 84 -0.07 -8.12 6.47
N LYS A 85 0.42 -8.37 7.70
CA LYS A 85 0.24 -7.45 8.83
C LYS A 85 1.58 -7.06 9.40
N LEU A 86 1.80 -5.77 9.52
CA LEU A 86 3.00 -5.17 10.06
C LEU A 86 2.63 -4.25 11.22
N ALA A 87 3.28 -4.43 12.35
CA ALA A 87 3.27 -3.42 13.42
C ALA A 87 4.63 -2.72 13.41
N VAL A 88 4.64 -1.40 13.23
CA VAL A 88 5.86 -0.59 13.10
C VAL A 88 5.79 0.63 14.02
N ASP A 89 6.89 0.96 14.69
CA ASP A 89 6.96 2.11 15.62
C ASP A 89 6.88 3.45 14.88
N SER A 90 7.37 3.51 13.67
CA SER A 90 7.29 4.69 12.82
C SER A 90 7.29 4.31 11.35
N LEU A 91 6.56 5.08 10.55
CA LEU A 91 6.45 4.87 9.11
C LEU A 91 6.61 6.20 8.39
N ALA A 92 7.64 6.30 7.56
CA ALA A 92 7.85 7.46 6.67
C ALA A 92 7.41 7.15 5.22
N SER A 93 7.45 5.87 4.81
CA SER A 93 7.04 5.51 3.45
C SER A 93 6.53 4.08 3.34
N ALA A 94 5.45 3.89 2.57
CA ALA A 94 4.92 2.60 2.14
C ALA A 94 4.79 2.58 0.62
N ILE A 95 5.52 1.68 -0.04
CA ILE A 95 5.62 1.63 -1.51
C ILE A 95 5.23 0.25 -2.00
N THR A 96 4.32 0.17 -2.97
CA THR A 96 4.02 -1.05 -3.71
C THR A 96 3.93 -0.80 -5.22
N ASP A 97 4.57 -1.67 -5.99
CA ASP A 97 4.47 -1.71 -7.45
C ASP A 97 3.44 -2.73 -7.95
N THR A 98 2.76 -3.41 -7.03
CA THR A 98 1.83 -4.48 -7.38
C THR A 98 0.44 -3.95 -7.73
N GLU A 99 -0.13 -4.42 -8.83
CA GLU A 99 -1.54 -4.19 -9.13
C GLU A 99 -2.43 -5.10 -8.26
N GLY A 100 -3.51 -4.55 -7.69
CA GLY A 100 -4.49 -5.28 -6.89
C GLY A 100 -4.21 -5.38 -5.39
N LEU A 101 -3.06 -4.90 -4.90
CA LEU A 101 -2.76 -4.87 -3.48
C LEU A 101 -3.42 -3.65 -2.81
N LYS A 102 -4.16 -3.90 -1.74
CA LYS A 102 -4.70 -2.86 -0.86
C LYS A 102 -3.70 -2.52 0.24
N LEU A 103 -3.45 -1.24 0.43
CA LEU A 103 -2.65 -0.73 1.55
C LEU A 103 -3.58 -0.13 2.60
N ASN A 104 -3.58 -0.69 3.79
CA ASN A 104 -4.35 -0.19 4.93
C ASN A 104 -3.40 0.27 6.03
N LEU A 105 -3.46 1.54 6.36
CA LEU A 105 -2.62 2.18 7.38
C LEU A 105 -3.50 2.51 8.57
N LYS A 106 -3.12 2.03 9.77
CA LYS A 106 -3.94 2.19 10.94
C LYS A 106 -3.15 2.75 12.13
N GLY A 107 -3.69 3.81 12.74
CA GLY A 107 -3.11 4.42 13.93
C GLY A 107 -1.70 4.98 13.72
N ILE A 108 -1.35 5.36 12.48
CA ILE A 108 -0.02 5.91 12.16
C ILE A 108 0.03 7.38 12.57
N GLU A 109 1.03 7.73 13.35
CA GLU A 109 1.33 9.10 13.76
C GLU A 109 2.71 9.49 13.25
N THR A 110 2.78 10.48 12.35
CA THR A 110 4.06 10.93 11.79
C THR A 110 3.95 12.33 11.17
N ASP A 111 5.06 13.04 11.11
CA ASP A 111 5.14 14.34 10.44
C ASP A 111 4.99 14.25 8.94
N SER A 112 5.54 13.20 8.32
CA SER A 112 5.49 13.04 6.88
C SER A 112 5.36 11.57 6.49
N LEU A 113 4.38 11.27 5.64
CA LEU A 113 4.15 9.95 5.11
C LEU A 113 3.99 10.01 3.59
N VAL A 114 4.81 9.24 2.90
CA VAL A 114 4.69 9.02 1.45
C VAL A 114 4.15 7.63 1.20
N VAL A 115 3.01 7.55 0.53
CA VAL A 115 2.39 6.28 0.14
C VAL A 115 2.34 6.19 -1.37
N ARG A 116 3.00 5.19 -1.93
CA ARG A 116 2.93 4.90 -3.35
C ARG A 116 2.25 3.58 -3.60
N GLY A 117 1.13 3.62 -4.30
CA GLY A 117 0.30 2.45 -4.58
C GLY A 117 -0.16 2.39 -6.04
N ARG A 118 -0.77 1.25 -6.41
CA ARG A 118 -1.35 1.05 -7.75
C ARG A 118 -2.80 0.58 -7.71
N TYR A 119 -3.42 0.53 -6.54
CA TYR A 119 -4.81 0.09 -6.42
C TYR A 119 -5.56 0.88 -5.37
N SER A 120 -5.57 0.43 -4.13
CA SER A 120 -6.35 1.07 -3.05
C SER A 120 -5.46 1.43 -1.86
N VAL A 121 -5.65 2.61 -1.32
CA VAL A 121 -5.00 3.09 -0.09
C VAL A 121 -6.07 3.54 0.88
N SER A 122 -6.02 3.03 2.11
CA SER A 122 -6.90 3.47 3.18
C SER A 122 -6.13 3.84 4.45
N LEU A 123 -6.65 4.86 5.14
CA LEU A 123 -6.19 5.27 6.45
C LEU A 123 -7.32 5.10 7.46
N ASP A 124 -7.00 4.64 8.65
CA ASP A 124 -7.90 4.54 9.79
C ASP A 124 -7.20 5.07 11.04
N SER A 125 -7.79 6.07 11.69
CA SER A 125 -7.31 6.63 12.96
C SER A 125 -5.85 7.13 12.90
N CYS A 126 -5.45 7.75 11.77
CA CYS A 126 -4.10 8.28 11.56
C CYS A 126 -4.00 9.76 11.90
N GLN A 127 -2.82 10.21 12.36
CA GLN A 127 -2.50 11.61 12.62
C GLN A 127 -1.26 12.02 11.85
N LEU A 128 -1.44 12.80 10.80
CA LEU A 128 -0.40 13.11 9.82
C LEU A 128 -0.29 14.62 9.62
N ARG A 129 0.92 15.19 9.69
CA ARG A 129 1.13 16.57 9.28
C ARG A 129 1.18 16.68 7.75
N SER A 130 1.78 15.72 7.08
CA SER A 130 1.85 15.67 5.62
C SER A 130 1.62 14.26 5.11
N LEU A 131 0.71 14.12 4.16
CA LEU A 131 0.44 12.87 3.46
C LEU A 131 0.55 13.10 1.96
N ASP A 132 1.46 12.37 1.31
CA ASP A 132 1.65 12.39 -0.15
C ASP A 132 1.29 11.03 -0.75
N ILE A 133 0.21 11.00 -1.53
CA ILE A 133 -0.28 9.81 -2.24
C ILE A 133 0.23 9.83 -3.68
N GLN A 134 1.08 8.89 -4.00
CA GLN A 134 1.76 8.77 -5.29
C GLN A 134 1.37 7.50 -6.04
N GLY A 135 1.70 7.47 -7.34
CA GLY A 135 1.47 6.33 -8.23
C GLY A 135 0.07 6.33 -8.84
N ASN A 136 -0.40 5.17 -9.30
CA ASN A 136 -1.70 5.00 -9.96
C ASN A 136 -2.74 4.48 -8.95
N VAL A 137 -2.92 5.21 -7.85
CA VAL A 137 -3.94 4.87 -6.85
C VAL A 137 -5.32 5.10 -7.47
N ARG A 138 -6.16 4.08 -7.45
CA ARG A 138 -7.54 4.14 -7.98
C ARG A 138 -8.54 4.58 -6.92
N GLU A 139 -8.31 4.15 -5.69
CA GLU A 139 -9.18 4.45 -4.56
C GLU A 139 -8.37 4.93 -3.36
N PHE A 140 -8.79 6.04 -2.77
CA PHE A 140 -8.24 6.55 -1.53
C PHE A 140 -9.36 6.76 -0.52
N HIS A 141 -9.19 6.26 0.70
CA HIS A 141 -10.15 6.40 1.79
C HIS A 141 -9.44 6.81 3.06
N ALA A 142 -9.93 7.83 3.74
CA ALA A 142 -9.48 8.16 5.08
C ALA A 142 -10.67 8.20 6.04
N LYS A 143 -10.50 7.56 7.19
CA LYS A 143 -11.52 7.47 8.22
C LYS A 143 -10.92 7.81 9.58
N ASP A 144 -11.69 8.55 10.40
CA ASP A 144 -11.35 8.89 11.78
C ASP A 144 -9.92 9.46 11.93
N SER A 145 -9.47 10.24 10.95
CA SER A 145 -8.08 10.66 10.81
C SER A 145 -7.93 12.18 10.81
N LYS A 146 -6.70 12.65 11.04
CA LYS A 146 -6.34 14.05 10.93
C LYS A 146 -5.14 14.21 10.00
N ILE A 147 -5.27 15.05 8.97
CA ILE A 147 -4.25 15.30 7.95
C ILE A 147 -4.13 16.81 7.77
N GLU A 148 -2.99 17.42 8.09
CA GLU A 148 -2.83 18.86 7.93
C GLU A 148 -2.61 19.24 6.45
N ASN A 149 -1.76 18.51 5.73
CA ASN A 149 -1.47 18.75 4.31
C ASN A 149 -1.64 17.44 3.54
N PHE A 150 -2.56 17.42 2.59
CA PHE A 150 -2.89 16.26 1.78
C PHE A 150 -2.56 16.48 0.32
N TYR A 151 -1.69 15.65 -0.26
CA TYR A 151 -1.26 15.71 -1.65
C TYR A 151 -1.77 14.48 -2.40
N LEU A 152 -2.51 14.70 -3.49
CA LEU A 152 -3.04 13.63 -4.33
C LEU A 152 -3.02 14.03 -5.80
N ASN A 153 -2.44 13.18 -6.66
CA ASN A 153 -2.64 13.27 -8.09
C ASN A 153 -3.90 12.51 -8.47
N LEU A 154 -4.87 13.24 -9.05
CA LEU A 154 -6.19 12.71 -9.43
C LEU A 154 -6.17 11.88 -10.72
N ASP A 155 -5.07 11.87 -11.47
CA ASP A 155 -4.96 11.08 -12.69
C ASP A 155 -5.12 9.59 -12.37
N GLY A 156 -6.22 8.99 -12.83
CA GLY A 156 -6.54 7.58 -12.59
C GLY A 156 -7.23 7.28 -11.25
N VAL A 157 -7.47 8.28 -10.41
CA VAL A 157 -8.26 8.12 -9.19
C VAL A 157 -9.74 8.08 -9.54
N TRP A 158 -10.40 6.99 -9.15
CA TRP A 158 -11.84 6.82 -9.38
C TRP A 158 -12.67 7.32 -8.21
N ARG A 159 -12.15 7.17 -7.00
CA ARG A 159 -12.82 7.58 -5.77
C ARG A 159 -11.81 8.02 -4.72
N TRP A 160 -12.13 9.10 -4.02
CA TRP A 160 -11.52 9.41 -2.73
C TRP A 160 -12.58 9.88 -1.75
N THR A 161 -12.47 9.46 -0.51
CA THR A 161 -13.45 9.77 0.52
C THR A 161 -12.79 10.09 1.84
N PHE A 162 -13.39 11.02 2.58
CA PHE A 162 -13.04 11.35 3.95
C PHE A 162 -14.28 11.12 4.83
N ALA A 163 -14.19 10.17 5.74
CA ALA A 163 -15.23 9.87 6.71
C ALA A 163 -14.74 10.27 8.09
N ASN A 164 -15.40 11.20 8.77
CA ASN A 164 -14.99 11.68 10.08
C ASN A 164 -13.49 12.05 10.14
N THR A 165 -13.00 12.72 9.10
CA THR A 165 -11.58 13.02 8.90
C THR A 165 -11.39 14.51 8.70
N GLU A 166 -10.49 15.10 9.50
CA GLU A 166 -10.09 16.49 9.36
C GLU A 166 -8.96 16.62 8.34
N VAL A 167 -9.16 17.42 7.29
CA VAL A 167 -8.12 17.78 6.32
C VAL A 167 -7.91 19.29 6.35
N GLY A 168 -6.69 19.72 6.63
CA GLY A 168 -6.35 21.14 6.72
C GLY A 168 -6.23 21.77 5.33
N THR A 169 -5.29 21.33 4.52
CA THR A 169 -5.06 21.82 3.15
C THR A 169 -4.95 20.66 2.18
N GLU A 170 -5.72 20.75 1.08
CA GLU A 170 -5.68 19.78 0.00
C GLU A 170 -4.90 20.33 -1.19
N TYR A 171 -3.91 19.58 -1.67
CA TYR A 171 -3.12 19.86 -2.86
C TYR A 171 -3.44 18.81 -3.92
N LEU A 172 -4.49 19.08 -4.70
CA LEU A 172 -4.96 18.18 -5.74
C LEU A 172 -4.36 18.58 -7.08
N THR A 173 -3.76 17.64 -7.79
CA THR A 173 -3.18 17.82 -9.12
C THR A 173 -3.80 16.86 -10.13
N GLY A 174 -3.65 17.12 -11.43
CA GLY A 174 -4.24 16.28 -12.47
C GLY A 174 -5.74 16.52 -12.68
N SER A 175 -6.38 15.63 -13.44
CA SER A 175 -7.81 15.71 -13.77
C SER A 175 -8.55 14.44 -13.37
N SER A 176 -9.60 14.58 -12.58
CA SER A 176 -10.52 13.48 -12.30
C SER A 176 -11.67 13.48 -13.29
N HIS A 177 -11.96 12.32 -13.88
CA HIS A 177 -13.15 12.12 -14.73
C HIS A 177 -14.38 11.65 -13.95
N HIS A 178 -14.28 11.48 -12.62
CA HIS A 178 -15.35 10.95 -11.77
C HIS A 178 -15.73 11.91 -10.64
N SER A 179 -17.00 11.85 -10.25
CA SER A 179 -17.59 12.71 -9.21
C SER A 179 -16.98 12.43 -7.84
N ASN A 180 -16.67 13.50 -7.13
CA ASN A 180 -16.17 13.45 -5.77
C ASN A 180 -17.34 13.19 -4.80
N ASP A 181 -17.29 12.11 -4.06
CA ASP A 181 -18.12 11.95 -2.87
C ASP A 181 -17.33 12.49 -1.66
N LEU A 182 -17.30 13.81 -1.54
CA LEU A 182 -16.93 14.48 -0.29
C LEU A 182 -18.08 14.29 0.69
N GLN A 183 -18.09 13.22 1.44
CA GLN A 183 -18.89 13.13 2.66
C GLN A 183 -18.12 13.89 3.75
N LYS A 184 -18.36 15.19 3.87
CA LYS A 184 -18.11 15.91 5.10
C LYS A 184 -19.11 15.36 6.11
N GLY A 185 -18.63 14.57 7.07
CA GLY A 185 -19.46 14.20 8.21
C GLY A 185 -19.89 15.47 8.95
N GLU A 186 -21.20 15.57 9.19
CA GLU A 186 -21.79 16.52 10.14
C GLU A 186 -21.36 16.14 11.57
#